data_54913d0659e02d4c9a28beaa8aaee7ad
#
_entry.id   54913d0659e02d4c9a28beaa8aaee7ad
#
_cell.length_a   1.000
_cell.length_b   1.000
_cell.length_c   1.000
_cell.angle_alpha   90.00
_cell.angle_beta   90.00
_cell.angle_gamma   90.00
#
_symmetry.space_group_name_H-M   'P 1'
#
loop_
_entity.id
_entity.type
_entity.pdbx_description
1 polymer ?
#
loop_
_entity_poly.entity_id
_entity_poly.type
_entity_poly.pdbx_seq_one_letter_code
_entity_poly.pdbx_strand_id
1 'polypeptide(L)'
;MIIEQQTAGVVDHSVRAIAAMDRLKADAIEMKNALLAGDIPAMARILVDSWKAKKMTAPGISTRRIDQLYDVAVANGALAGKVSGAGGGGFVMFLVHPEDRLGLVDALNAAGGIAGSVKFAERGCETWQVLR
;
A
#
# COMPACT_ATOMS: atom_id res chain seq x y z
N MET A 1 -2.60 -9.77 16.99
CA MET A 1 -2.15 -8.61 16.12
C MET A 1 -1.99 -9.11 14.67
N ILE A 2 -2.13 -8.25 13.63
CA ILE A 2 -2.07 -8.70 12.21
C ILE A 2 -0.75 -9.40 11.88
N ILE A 3 0.37 -8.87 12.36
CA ILE A 3 1.71 -9.45 12.12
C ILE A 3 1.80 -10.87 12.72
N GLU A 4 1.26 -11.10 13.90
CA GLU A 4 1.23 -12.43 14.53
C GLU A 4 0.41 -13.42 13.71
N GLN A 5 -0.73 -12.97 13.16
CA GLN A 5 -1.56 -13.81 12.27
C GLN A 5 -0.84 -14.13 10.95
N GLN A 6 -0.10 -13.19 10.39
CA GLN A 6 0.74 -13.44 9.21
C GLN A 6 1.84 -14.45 9.52
N THR A 7 2.52 -14.30 10.66
CA THR A 7 3.55 -15.24 11.12
C THR A 7 2.96 -16.63 11.37
N ALA A 8 1.83 -16.71 12.07
CA ALA A 8 1.15 -17.98 12.31
C ALA A 8 0.76 -18.69 11.00
N GLY A 9 0.20 -17.95 10.04
CA GLY A 9 -0.16 -18.53 8.74
C GLY A 9 1.03 -19.12 7.96
N VAL A 10 2.23 -18.56 8.13
CA VAL A 10 3.47 -19.11 7.55
C VAL A 10 3.98 -20.30 8.35
N VAL A 11 3.99 -20.20 9.68
CA VAL A 11 4.44 -21.28 10.58
C VAL A 11 3.53 -22.51 10.47
N ASP A 12 2.22 -22.30 10.35
CA ASP A 12 1.23 -23.37 10.19
C ASP A 12 1.18 -23.94 8.76
N HIS A 13 2.14 -23.56 7.89
CA HIS A 13 2.23 -23.99 6.50
C HIS A 13 0.95 -23.81 5.69
N SER A 14 0.21 -22.74 5.93
CA SER A 14 -0.95 -22.37 5.11
C SER A 14 -0.52 -22.11 3.66
N VAL A 15 -0.90 -23.01 2.75
CA VAL A 15 -0.57 -22.91 1.31
C VAL A 15 -0.96 -21.54 0.75
N ARG A 16 -2.12 -21.02 1.17
CA ARG A 16 -2.61 -19.70 0.74
C ARG A 16 -1.74 -18.56 1.25
N ALA A 17 -1.34 -18.60 2.52
CA ALA A 17 -0.51 -17.56 3.13
C ALA A 17 0.90 -17.57 2.51
N ILE A 18 1.49 -18.74 2.31
CA ILE A 18 2.81 -18.92 1.68
C ILE A 18 2.78 -18.37 0.24
N ALA A 19 1.80 -18.81 -0.57
CA ALA A 19 1.67 -18.33 -1.95
C ALA A 19 1.48 -16.80 -2.02
N ALA A 20 0.74 -16.21 -1.08
CA ALA A 20 0.57 -14.77 -0.99
C ALA A 20 1.88 -14.05 -0.64
N MET A 21 2.70 -14.61 0.26
CA MET A 21 4.02 -14.08 0.60
C MET A 21 5.02 -14.19 -0.56
N ASP A 22 5.02 -15.31 -1.27
CA ASP A 22 5.85 -15.51 -2.46
C ASP A 22 5.46 -14.52 -3.56
N ARG A 23 4.16 -14.28 -3.76
CA ARG A 23 3.69 -13.25 -4.69
C ARG A 23 4.18 -11.86 -4.27
N LEU A 24 4.07 -11.48 -3.00
CA LEU A 24 4.56 -10.19 -2.49
C LEU A 24 6.07 -10.01 -2.70
N LYS A 25 6.84 -11.08 -2.55
CA LYS A 25 8.28 -11.08 -2.80
C LYS A 25 8.58 -10.87 -4.30
N ALA A 26 7.87 -11.55 -5.18
CA ALA A 26 7.99 -11.36 -6.62
C ALA A 26 7.61 -9.93 -7.04
N ASP A 27 6.48 -9.43 -6.53
CA ASP A 27 5.99 -8.06 -6.77
C ASP A 27 7.03 -7.00 -6.38
N ALA A 28 7.80 -7.21 -5.30
CA ALA A 28 8.84 -6.29 -4.89
C ALA A 28 9.98 -6.19 -5.91
N ILE A 29 10.36 -7.31 -6.52
CA ILE A 29 11.39 -7.36 -7.57
C ILE A 29 10.85 -6.72 -8.86
N GLU A 30 9.64 -7.07 -9.27
CA GLU A 30 8.98 -6.49 -10.43
C GLU A 30 8.80 -4.97 -10.28
N MET A 31 8.37 -4.50 -9.10
CA MET A 31 8.22 -3.08 -8.79
C MET A 31 9.54 -2.32 -8.91
N LYS A 32 10.64 -2.87 -8.40
CA LYS A 32 11.97 -2.28 -8.56
C LYS A 32 12.30 -2.09 -10.05
N ASN A 33 12.07 -3.10 -10.87
CA ASN A 33 12.38 -3.04 -12.30
C ASN A 33 11.48 -2.01 -13.02
N ALA A 34 10.18 -2.00 -12.73
CA ALA A 34 9.24 -1.02 -13.27
C ALA A 34 9.61 0.42 -12.88
N LEU A 35 10.01 0.63 -11.61
CA LEU A 35 10.46 1.94 -11.12
C LEU A 35 11.72 2.42 -11.86
N LEU A 36 12.72 1.55 -12.02
CA LEU A 36 13.95 1.89 -12.75
C LEU A 36 13.71 2.16 -14.23
N ALA A 37 12.70 1.54 -14.83
CA ALA A 37 12.29 1.76 -16.21
C ALA A 37 11.37 2.98 -16.38
N GLY A 38 10.86 3.58 -15.30
CA GLY A 38 9.85 4.64 -15.36
C GLY A 38 8.47 4.16 -15.87
N ASP A 39 8.20 2.85 -15.80
CA ASP A 39 6.97 2.24 -16.31
C ASP A 39 5.83 2.37 -15.29
N ILE A 40 5.17 3.53 -15.31
CA ILE A 40 4.05 3.86 -14.41
C ILE A 40 2.87 2.86 -14.56
N PRO A 41 2.44 2.46 -15.78
CA PRO A 41 1.41 1.45 -15.94
C PRO A 41 1.78 0.10 -15.30
N ALA A 42 3.03 -0.36 -15.45
CA ALA A 42 3.50 -1.58 -14.78
C ALA A 42 3.48 -1.43 -13.26
N MET A 43 3.96 -0.30 -12.73
CA MET A 43 3.92 -0.01 -11.29
C MET A 43 2.49 -0.07 -10.74
N ALA A 44 1.51 0.49 -11.47
CA ALA A 44 0.10 0.45 -11.07
C ALA A 44 -0.43 -0.99 -11.00
N ARG A 45 -0.19 -1.80 -12.04
CA ARG A 45 -0.61 -3.21 -12.07
C ARG A 45 -0.01 -4.00 -10.90
N ILE A 46 1.31 -3.88 -10.70
CA ILE A 46 2.02 -4.58 -9.62
C ILE A 46 1.47 -4.16 -8.26
N LEU A 47 1.18 -2.88 -8.06
CA LEU A 47 0.65 -2.38 -6.78
C LEU A 47 -0.75 -2.93 -6.49
N VAL A 48 -1.62 -3.04 -7.51
CA VAL A 48 -2.95 -3.67 -7.40
C VAL A 48 -2.82 -5.14 -7.01
N ASP A 49 -1.94 -5.89 -7.68
CA ASP A 49 -1.76 -7.32 -7.41
C ASP A 49 -1.12 -7.55 -6.04
N SER A 50 -0.13 -6.74 -5.67
CA SER A 50 0.47 -6.74 -4.34
C SER A 50 -0.56 -6.45 -3.23
N TRP A 51 -1.51 -5.52 -3.47
CA TRP A 51 -2.55 -5.25 -2.49
C TRP A 51 -3.53 -6.43 -2.35
N LYS A 52 -3.90 -7.07 -3.45
CA LYS A 52 -4.72 -8.31 -3.43
C LYS A 52 -4.00 -9.43 -2.67
N ALA A 53 -2.73 -9.70 -2.99
CA ALA A 53 -1.92 -10.69 -2.31
C ALA A 53 -1.79 -10.40 -0.82
N LYS A 54 -1.51 -9.15 -0.45
CA LYS A 54 -1.40 -8.73 0.95
C LYS A 54 -2.67 -9.03 1.74
N LYS A 55 -3.84 -8.74 1.19
CA LYS A 55 -5.13 -9.06 1.84
C LYS A 55 -5.33 -10.56 2.10
N MET A 56 -4.64 -11.43 1.36
CA MET A 56 -4.70 -12.88 1.56
C MET A 56 -3.75 -13.41 2.63
N THR A 57 -2.79 -12.62 3.12
CA THR A 57 -1.80 -13.06 4.11
C THR A 57 -2.38 -13.18 5.52
N ALA A 58 -3.39 -12.39 5.86
CA ALA A 58 -4.09 -12.49 7.14
C ALA A 58 -5.46 -11.79 7.08
N PRO A 59 -6.42 -12.19 7.92
CA PRO A 59 -7.67 -11.43 8.09
C PRO A 59 -7.40 -10.06 8.72
N GLY A 60 -8.29 -9.10 8.43
CA GLY A 60 -8.23 -7.76 9.03
C GLY A 60 -7.19 -6.80 8.46
N ILE A 61 -6.42 -7.20 7.44
CA ILE A 61 -5.49 -6.32 6.73
C ILE A 61 -6.23 -5.15 6.07
N SER A 62 -7.37 -5.42 5.45
CA SER A 62 -8.30 -4.39 5.03
C SER A 62 -9.49 -4.34 6.00
N THR A 63 -9.99 -3.15 6.25
CA THR A 63 -11.20 -2.89 7.02
C THR A 63 -12.24 -2.28 6.10
N ARG A 64 -13.51 -2.34 6.48
CA ARG A 64 -14.59 -1.68 5.73
C ARG A 64 -14.27 -0.21 5.42
N ARG A 65 -13.61 0.48 6.36
CA ARG A 65 -13.21 1.88 6.19
C ARG A 65 -12.12 2.03 5.13
N ILE A 66 -11.12 1.15 5.13
CA ILE A 66 -10.06 1.14 4.10
C ILE A 66 -10.66 0.85 2.73
N ASP A 67 -11.55 -0.15 2.63
CA ASP A 67 -12.17 -0.51 1.35
C ASP A 67 -13.02 0.64 0.80
N GLN A 68 -13.81 1.32 1.62
CA GLN A 68 -14.57 2.51 1.23
C GLN A 68 -13.68 3.64 0.69
N LEU A 69 -12.57 3.96 1.38
CA LEU A 69 -11.65 4.99 0.91
C LEU A 69 -10.92 4.56 -0.36
N TYR A 70 -10.63 3.27 -0.50
CA TYR A 70 -10.02 2.72 -1.69
C TYR A 70 -10.96 2.85 -2.91
N ASP A 71 -12.24 2.52 -2.74
CA ASP A 71 -13.26 2.66 -3.78
C ASP A 71 -13.44 4.12 -4.20
N VAL A 72 -13.50 5.06 -3.23
CA VAL A 72 -13.51 6.50 -3.51
C VAL A 72 -12.27 6.92 -4.30
N ALA A 73 -11.09 6.42 -3.93
CA ALA A 73 -9.85 6.75 -4.62
C ALA A 73 -9.87 6.27 -6.08
N VAL A 74 -10.27 5.04 -6.33
CA VAL A 74 -10.36 4.48 -7.68
C VAL A 74 -11.37 5.26 -8.53
N ALA A 75 -12.53 5.60 -7.97
CA ALA A 75 -13.55 6.40 -8.65
C ALA A 75 -13.09 7.84 -8.99
N ASN A 76 -12.02 8.33 -8.34
CA ASN A 76 -11.45 9.66 -8.54
C ASN A 76 -10.03 9.63 -9.12
N GLY A 77 -9.72 8.63 -9.96
CA GLY A 77 -8.51 8.61 -10.79
C GLY A 77 -7.30 7.93 -10.16
N ALA A 78 -7.42 7.31 -8.98
CA ALA A 78 -6.31 6.50 -8.47
C ALA A 78 -6.09 5.26 -9.35
N LEU A 79 -4.88 5.11 -9.87
CA LEU A 79 -4.48 3.96 -10.69
C LEU A 79 -4.32 2.70 -9.84
N ALA A 80 -3.82 2.87 -8.63
CA ALA A 80 -3.58 1.79 -7.68
C ALA A 80 -3.37 2.36 -6.28
N GLY A 81 -3.49 1.50 -5.27
CA GLY A 81 -3.19 1.89 -3.89
C GLY A 81 -2.84 0.69 -3.01
N LYS A 82 -2.27 0.97 -1.85
CA LYS A 82 -1.88 -0.05 -0.88
C LYS A 82 -1.77 0.55 0.51
N VAL A 83 -2.21 -0.21 1.51
CA VAL A 83 -1.94 0.13 2.92
C VAL A 83 -0.45 -0.01 3.22
N SER A 84 0.14 1.02 3.80
CA SER A 84 1.51 1.01 4.32
C SER A 84 1.56 0.36 5.70
N GLY A 85 2.59 -0.44 5.97
CA GLY A 85 2.72 -1.17 7.24
C GLY A 85 1.92 -2.48 7.29
N ALA A 86 1.54 -2.94 8.47
CA ALA A 86 0.89 -4.23 8.69
C ALA A 86 -0.50 -4.34 8.05
N GLY A 87 -1.27 -3.29 8.06
CA GLY A 87 -2.67 -3.27 7.68
C GLY A 87 -3.59 -2.95 8.86
N GLY A 88 -4.90 -2.99 8.64
CA GLY A 88 -5.90 -2.70 9.67
C GLY A 88 -6.11 -1.22 9.98
N GLY A 89 -5.27 -0.33 9.43
CA GLY A 89 -5.32 1.12 9.64
C GLY A 89 -4.01 1.79 9.24
N GLY A 90 -3.83 3.05 9.64
CA GLY A 90 -2.65 3.86 9.35
C GLY A 90 -2.75 4.56 8.01
N PHE A 91 -1.70 4.48 7.19
CA PHE A 91 -1.62 5.18 5.91
C PHE A 91 -1.98 4.27 4.74
N VAL A 92 -2.74 4.82 3.80
CA VAL A 92 -2.94 4.23 2.47
C VAL A 92 -2.26 5.16 1.47
N MET A 93 -1.36 4.61 0.66
CA MET A 93 -0.76 5.37 -0.45
C MET A 93 -1.48 5.03 -1.75
N PHE A 94 -1.63 6.02 -2.62
CA PHE A 94 -2.22 5.88 -3.93
C PHE A 94 -1.26 6.38 -5.00
N LEU A 95 -1.23 5.69 -6.13
CA LEU A 95 -0.61 6.14 -7.37
C LEU A 95 -1.70 6.79 -8.21
N VAL A 96 -1.45 7.99 -8.70
CA VAL A 96 -2.40 8.80 -9.45
C VAL A 96 -1.66 9.66 -10.47
N HIS A 97 -2.30 9.98 -11.58
CA HIS A 97 -1.74 10.95 -12.50
C HIS A 97 -1.70 12.35 -11.88
N PRO A 98 -0.71 13.19 -12.21
CA PRO A 98 -0.57 14.53 -11.63
C PRO A 98 -1.82 15.39 -11.79
N GLU A 99 -2.51 15.28 -12.92
CA GLU A 99 -3.74 16.02 -13.25
C GLU A 99 -4.92 15.67 -12.34
N ASP A 100 -5.03 14.41 -11.92
CA ASP A 100 -6.15 13.93 -11.08
C ASP A 100 -5.88 14.09 -9.58
N ARG A 101 -4.64 14.42 -9.20
CA ARG A 101 -4.20 14.41 -7.79
C ARG A 101 -5.03 15.31 -6.89
N LEU A 102 -5.34 16.53 -7.31
CA LEU A 102 -6.09 17.47 -6.48
C LEU A 102 -7.52 16.98 -6.25
N GLY A 103 -8.20 16.54 -7.31
CA GLY A 103 -9.54 15.96 -7.22
C GLY A 103 -9.59 14.74 -6.32
N LEU A 104 -8.57 13.86 -6.40
CA LEU A 104 -8.45 12.71 -5.52
C LEU A 104 -8.28 13.10 -4.05
N VAL A 105 -7.44 14.08 -3.75
CA VAL A 105 -7.24 14.58 -2.38
C VAL A 105 -8.54 15.14 -1.81
N ASP A 106 -9.25 15.96 -2.59
CA ASP A 106 -10.53 16.55 -2.17
C ASP A 106 -11.59 15.47 -1.93
N ALA A 107 -11.70 14.48 -2.83
CA ALA A 107 -12.65 13.39 -2.69
C ALA A 107 -12.38 12.52 -1.45
N LEU A 108 -11.11 12.20 -1.18
CA LEU A 108 -10.72 11.44 0.01
C LEU A 108 -11.00 12.22 1.31
N ASN A 109 -10.73 13.52 1.33
CA ASN A 109 -11.04 14.37 2.48
C ASN A 109 -12.55 14.49 2.69
N ALA A 110 -13.33 14.67 1.63
CA ALA A 110 -14.79 14.70 1.71
C ALA A 110 -15.37 13.36 2.22
N ALA A 111 -14.72 12.25 1.89
CA ALA A 111 -15.06 10.93 2.42
C ALA A 111 -14.58 10.71 3.87
N GLY A 112 -14.02 11.73 4.53
CA GLY A 112 -13.56 11.68 5.92
C GLY A 112 -12.18 11.02 6.09
N GLY A 113 -11.37 10.95 5.03
CA GLY A 113 -9.94 10.69 5.12
C GLY A 113 -9.17 11.95 5.55
N ILE A 114 -7.87 11.80 5.75
CA ILE A 114 -6.92 12.93 5.83
C ILE A 114 -5.91 12.67 4.72
N ALA A 115 -6.10 13.34 3.60
CA ALA A 115 -5.30 13.11 2.39
C ALA A 115 -4.42 14.30 2.05
N GLY A 116 -3.24 14.01 1.52
CA GLY A 116 -2.29 15.00 1.06
C GLY A 116 -1.22 14.38 0.17
N SER A 117 -0.36 15.19 -0.39
CA SER A 117 0.78 14.71 -1.17
C SER A 117 1.96 14.32 -0.28
N VAL A 118 2.73 13.33 -0.72
CA VAL A 118 3.97 12.93 -0.08
C VAL A 118 5.15 13.21 -1.02
N LYS A 119 6.35 13.35 -0.43
CA LYS A 119 7.61 13.43 -1.17
C LYS A 119 8.48 12.26 -0.79
N PHE A 120 9.26 11.76 -1.75
CA PHE A 120 10.30 10.79 -1.44
C PHE A 120 11.40 11.45 -0.62
N ALA A 121 11.88 10.74 0.40
CA ALA A 121 13.05 11.15 1.17
C ALA A 121 14.30 10.51 0.56
N GLU A 122 15.37 11.30 0.43
CA GLU A 122 16.67 10.79 -0.06
C GLU A 122 17.42 10.00 1.02
N ARG A 123 17.12 10.29 2.29
CA ARG A 123 17.76 9.67 3.45
C ARG A 123 16.75 8.87 4.26
N GLY A 124 17.25 7.83 4.92
CA GLY A 124 16.44 7.02 5.84
C GLY A 124 16.23 7.70 7.19
N CYS A 125 16.16 6.90 8.25
CA CYS A 125 16.00 7.41 9.61
C CYS A 125 17.26 8.20 10.04
N GLU A 126 17.06 9.42 10.52
CA GLU A 126 18.10 10.27 11.07
C GLU A 126 17.86 10.48 12.56
N THR A 127 18.92 10.41 13.36
CA THR A 127 18.88 10.66 14.80
C THR A 127 19.95 11.68 15.19
N TRP A 128 19.64 12.52 16.17
CA TRP A 128 20.59 13.48 16.72
C TRP A 128 20.45 13.53 18.25
N GLN A 129 21.55 13.85 18.91
CA GLN A 129 21.55 14.15 20.34
C GLN A 129 21.49 15.66 20.54
N VAL A 130 20.59 16.10 21.41
CA VAL A 130 20.60 17.47 21.92
C VAL A 130 21.48 17.46 23.15
N LEU A 131 22.67 18.08 23.06
CA LEU A 131 23.52 18.34 24.21
C LEU A 131 22.82 19.39 25.10
N ARG A 132 22.59 19.04 26.34
CA ARG A 132 22.06 19.96 27.38
C ARG A 132 23.18 20.76 27.99
#